data_d006027bbf629268c385b162913278db
#
_entry.id   d006027bbf629268c385b162913278db
#
_cell.length_a   1.000
_cell.length_b   1.000
_cell.length_c   1.000
_cell.angle_alpha   90.00
_cell.angle_beta   90.00
_cell.angle_gamma   90.00
#
_symmetry.space_group_name_H-M   'P 1'
#
loop_
_entity.id
_entity.type
_entity.pdbx_description
1 polymer ?
#
loop_
_entity_poly.entity_id
_entity_poly.type
_entity_poly.pdbx_seq_one_letter_code
_entity_poly.pdbx_strand_id
1 'polypeptide(L)'
;MAEPLELSDARARVLEQIQPDAGLEKVTLLEAHGRSLAAEICADGPWPATDRSAMDGFAIAAGDDGVRAGDQFEVLGDSLAGRPFGAAVAAGKAIRIMTGAVVPAGATTVVPVENTSGYEGEVVKIEAAVAAHSNIRLCGSERSAGSVVLPAGSRLGAAEVGVLAVLGHHQVDVRRQPKVAIVATGDEVVPVEQTPAPHQVRESNSWALAAQVQECGGVASRLGIAPDERDGLRAMLSTALADADVVLTIGGISKGTHDLVQETLEDLGVRTDFHGIKLKPGKPTYFGVRERDGRDQYVFGLPGNPASTFTVFDLLVRPALTRWLGGDPGVWGVKVPLGETTWKPNRRLQAVAARLVPGPDGDLVAELAKPSPSGDPFGLLFGPCYALVPSGQKREDCHSIELAGGSRGIELP
;
A
#
# COMPACT_ATOMS: atom_id res chain seq x y z
N MET A 1 -25.20 26.01 12.55
CA MET A 1 -24.00 25.23 12.11
C MET A 1 -24.19 23.78 12.54
N ALA A 2 -23.92 22.80 11.67
CA ALA A 2 -24.01 21.38 12.01
C ALA A 2 -22.99 21.02 13.11
N GLU A 3 -23.34 20.03 13.94
CA GLU A 3 -22.43 19.47 14.95
C GLU A 3 -21.23 18.78 14.26
N PRO A 4 -20.00 18.90 14.81
CA PRO A 4 -18.85 18.17 14.26
C PRO A 4 -19.09 16.66 14.24
N LEU A 5 -18.72 16.00 13.12
CA LEU A 5 -18.90 14.55 12.94
C LEU A 5 -17.89 13.73 13.76
N GLU A 6 -18.25 12.50 14.11
CA GLU A 6 -17.27 11.51 14.53
C GLU A 6 -16.33 11.18 13.34
N LEU A 7 -15.10 10.77 13.63
CA LEU A 7 -14.12 10.48 12.57
C LEU A 7 -14.59 9.35 11.63
N SER A 8 -15.21 8.32 12.18
CA SER A 8 -15.80 7.20 11.41
C SER A 8 -16.85 7.67 10.41
N ASP A 9 -17.74 8.57 10.87
CA ASP A 9 -18.83 9.10 10.04
C ASP A 9 -18.29 10.03 8.94
N ALA A 10 -17.32 10.88 9.28
CA ALA A 10 -16.64 11.74 8.31
C ALA A 10 -15.93 10.90 7.23
N ARG A 11 -15.20 9.85 7.64
CA ARG A 11 -14.55 8.91 6.71
C ARG A 11 -15.56 8.20 5.82
N ALA A 12 -16.64 7.70 6.38
CA ALA A 12 -17.69 7.02 5.62
C ALA A 12 -18.30 7.95 4.56
N ARG A 13 -18.64 9.21 4.93
CA ARG A 13 -19.16 10.21 4.00
C ARG A 13 -18.18 10.55 2.89
N VAL A 14 -16.89 10.75 3.22
CA VAL A 14 -15.86 10.98 2.20
C VAL A 14 -15.81 9.80 1.23
N LEU A 15 -15.71 8.58 1.73
CA LEU A 15 -15.59 7.39 0.88
C LEU A 15 -16.86 7.11 0.05
N GLU A 16 -18.04 7.47 0.53
CA GLU A 16 -19.28 7.35 -0.21
C GLU A 16 -19.32 8.29 -1.43
N GLN A 17 -18.79 9.52 -1.28
CA GLN A 17 -18.73 10.51 -2.37
C GLN A 17 -17.65 10.15 -3.41
N ILE A 18 -16.51 9.57 -3.00
CA ILE A 18 -15.39 9.29 -3.89
C ILE A 18 -15.73 8.13 -4.84
N GLN A 19 -15.74 8.44 -6.14
CA GLN A 19 -15.86 7.43 -7.20
C GLN A 19 -14.49 7.14 -7.80
N PRO A 20 -14.18 5.86 -8.09
CA PRO A 20 -12.97 5.50 -8.83
C PRO A 20 -12.95 6.20 -10.20
N ASP A 21 -11.83 6.84 -10.54
CA ASP A 21 -11.67 7.49 -11.84
C ASP A 21 -11.63 6.45 -12.97
N ALA A 22 -12.33 6.72 -14.07
CA ALA A 22 -12.38 5.85 -15.24
C ALA A 22 -11.17 6.05 -16.18
N GLY A 23 -10.33 7.05 -15.95
CA GLY A 23 -9.16 7.33 -16.78
C GLY A 23 -8.09 6.25 -16.66
N LEU A 24 -7.60 5.78 -17.81
CA LEU A 24 -6.58 4.75 -17.91
C LEU A 24 -5.35 5.28 -18.64
N GLU A 25 -4.21 4.75 -18.28
CA GLU A 25 -2.92 5.01 -18.93
C GLU A 25 -2.23 3.67 -19.18
N LYS A 26 -1.67 3.51 -20.39
CA LYS A 26 -0.85 2.36 -20.70
C LYS A 26 0.62 2.73 -20.47
N VAL A 27 1.27 2.01 -19.57
CA VAL A 27 2.65 2.32 -19.12
C VAL A 27 3.55 1.08 -19.24
N THR A 28 4.86 1.29 -19.34
CA THR A 28 5.84 0.20 -19.25
C THR A 28 5.93 -0.35 -17.83
N LEU A 29 6.53 -1.53 -17.66
CA LEU A 29 6.66 -2.16 -16.34
C LEU A 29 7.38 -1.28 -15.31
N LEU A 30 8.42 -0.56 -15.69
CA LEU A 30 9.14 0.32 -14.76
C LEU A 30 8.31 1.55 -14.38
N GLU A 31 7.55 2.11 -15.33
CA GLU A 31 6.63 3.21 -15.07
C GLU A 31 5.40 2.76 -14.27
N ALA A 32 5.08 1.47 -14.28
CA ALA A 32 3.98 0.89 -13.53
C ALA A 32 4.26 0.83 -12.01
N HIS A 33 5.53 0.86 -11.59
CA HIS A 33 5.88 0.86 -10.17
C HIS A 33 5.22 2.03 -9.43
N GLY A 34 4.54 1.73 -8.32
CA GLY A 34 3.79 2.72 -7.53
C GLY A 34 2.44 3.14 -8.13
N ARG A 35 2.04 2.60 -9.30
CA ARG A 35 0.73 2.86 -9.93
C ARG A 35 -0.31 1.85 -9.43
N SER A 36 -1.57 2.12 -9.69
CA SER A 36 -2.68 1.19 -9.39
C SER A 36 -3.16 0.51 -10.66
N LEU A 37 -3.25 -0.82 -10.62
CA LEU A 37 -3.66 -1.64 -11.74
C LEU A 37 -5.12 -1.35 -12.14
N ALA A 38 -5.38 -1.18 -13.43
CA ALA A 38 -6.71 -0.80 -13.92
C ALA A 38 -7.69 -1.98 -13.97
N ALA A 39 -7.21 -3.16 -14.36
CA ALA A 39 -7.98 -4.40 -14.49
C ALA A 39 -7.23 -5.56 -13.86
N GLU A 40 -7.92 -6.61 -13.51
CA GLU A 40 -7.26 -7.82 -12.99
C GLU A 40 -6.33 -8.46 -14.03
N ILE A 41 -5.27 -9.08 -13.56
CA ILE A 41 -4.36 -9.88 -14.36
C ILE A 41 -4.55 -11.34 -13.99
N CYS A 42 -4.80 -12.15 -15.00
CA CYS A 42 -4.94 -13.60 -14.87
C CYS A 42 -3.70 -14.33 -15.38
N ALA A 43 -3.47 -15.52 -14.85
CA ALA A 43 -2.44 -16.42 -15.38
C ALA A 43 -2.80 -16.83 -16.82
N ASP A 44 -1.90 -16.62 -17.77
CA ASP A 44 -2.03 -16.96 -19.19
C ASP A 44 -1.94 -18.47 -19.45
N GLY A 45 -1.42 -19.23 -18.51
CA GLY A 45 -1.27 -20.67 -18.52
C GLY A 45 -1.11 -21.27 -17.13
N PRO A 46 -0.97 -22.60 -17.03
CA PRO A 46 -0.66 -23.23 -15.77
C PRO A 46 0.77 -22.89 -15.33
N TRP A 47 0.99 -22.69 -14.04
CA TRP A 47 2.33 -22.45 -13.49
C TRP A 47 2.69 -23.50 -12.41
N PRO A 48 3.85 -24.19 -12.54
CA PRO A 48 4.71 -24.22 -13.72
C PRO A 48 3.98 -24.79 -14.95
N ALA A 49 4.46 -24.41 -16.17
CA ALA A 49 3.83 -24.82 -17.43
C ALA A 49 4.03 -26.30 -17.77
N THR A 50 4.99 -26.96 -17.11
CA THR A 50 5.30 -28.41 -17.21
C THR A 50 5.79 -28.91 -15.87
N ASP A 51 5.78 -30.23 -15.66
CA ASP A 51 6.38 -30.83 -14.48
C ASP A 51 7.86 -30.46 -14.39
N ARG A 52 8.28 -29.96 -13.21
CA ARG A 52 9.66 -29.50 -12.95
C ARG A 52 10.29 -30.23 -11.79
N SER A 53 11.57 -30.50 -11.89
CA SER A 53 12.32 -31.03 -10.75
C SER A 53 12.40 -30.00 -9.62
N ALA A 54 12.14 -30.46 -8.39
CA ALA A 54 12.35 -29.66 -7.18
C ALA A 54 13.78 -29.82 -6.62
N MET A 55 14.57 -30.81 -7.10
CA MET A 55 15.88 -31.14 -6.59
C MET A 55 16.85 -31.42 -7.74
N ASP A 56 18.14 -31.29 -7.47
CA ASP A 56 19.20 -31.82 -8.31
C ASP A 56 19.32 -33.32 -8.07
N GLY A 57 19.43 -34.13 -9.12
CA GLY A 57 19.53 -35.60 -8.98
C GLY A 57 19.16 -36.37 -10.22
N PHE A 58 18.29 -37.35 -10.09
CA PHE A 58 17.93 -38.27 -11.18
C PHE A 58 16.41 -38.43 -11.31
N ALA A 59 15.89 -38.15 -12.50
CA ALA A 59 14.50 -38.43 -12.87
C ALA A 59 14.39 -39.91 -13.30
N ILE A 60 13.50 -40.67 -12.65
CA ILE A 60 13.44 -42.14 -12.76
C ILE A 60 11.95 -42.53 -12.98
N ALA A 61 11.72 -43.54 -13.82
CA ALA A 61 10.46 -44.26 -13.92
C ALA A 61 10.32 -45.23 -12.74
N ALA A 62 9.93 -44.75 -11.58
CA ALA A 62 9.65 -45.57 -10.40
C ALA A 62 8.25 -46.14 -10.47
N GLY A 63 8.04 -47.38 -9.96
CA GLY A 63 6.70 -47.88 -9.72
C GLY A 63 6.00 -47.20 -8.56
N ASP A 64 4.76 -47.61 -8.23
CA ASP A 64 3.96 -47.05 -7.14
C ASP A 64 4.64 -47.15 -5.75
N ASP A 65 5.57 -48.09 -5.60
CA ASP A 65 6.35 -48.24 -4.37
C ASP A 65 7.54 -47.25 -4.24
N GLY A 66 7.85 -46.47 -5.27
CA GLY A 66 9.03 -45.60 -5.33
C GLY A 66 10.32 -46.40 -5.65
N VAL A 67 11.45 -45.90 -5.15
CA VAL A 67 12.77 -46.55 -5.31
C VAL A 67 13.35 -46.93 -3.94
N ARG A 68 14.16 -47.98 -3.89
CA ARG A 68 14.74 -48.53 -2.66
C ARG A 68 16.26 -48.42 -2.68
N ALA A 69 16.87 -48.41 -1.51
CA ALA A 69 18.32 -48.52 -1.40
C ALA A 69 18.81 -49.84 -2.07
N GLY A 70 19.80 -49.73 -2.92
CA GLY A 70 20.36 -50.83 -3.72
C GLY A 70 19.85 -50.89 -5.16
N ASP A 71 18.75 -50.26 -5.50
CA ASP A 71 18.28 -50.18 -6.90
C ASP A 71 19.33 -49.51 -7.79
N GLN A 72 19.40 -49.92 -9.04
CA GLN A 72 20.34 -49.39 -10.03
C GLN A 72 19.62 -49.03 -11.33
N PHE A 73 20.03 -47.92 -11.93
CA PHE A 73 19.42 -47.39 -13.16
C PHE A 73 20.51 -46.95 -14.13
N GLU A 74 20.37 -47.31 -15.41
CA GLU A 74 21.24 -46.84 -16.48
C GLU A 74 20.92 -45.35 -16.80
N VAL A 75 21.95 -44.50 -16.83
CA VAL A 75 21.82 -43.08 -17.08
C VAL A 75 21.91 -42.81 -18.58
N LEU A 76 20.80 -42.29 -19.16
CA LEU A 76 20.70 -42.08 -20.61
C LEU A 76 21.14 -40.66 -21.05
N GLY A 77 21.22 -39.71 -20.15
CA GLY A 77 21.57 -38.34 -20.48
C GLY A 77 21.13 -37.35 -19.41
N ASP A 78 21.01 -36.09 -19.81
CA ASP A 78 20.77 -34.97 -18.91
C ASP A 78 19.52 -34.20 -19.30
N SER A 79 18.75 -33.72 -18.32
CA SER A 79 17.70 -32.69 -18.45
C SER A 79 18.15 -31.45 -17.68
N LEU A 80 18.49 -30.40 -18.41
CA LEU A 80 18.97 -29.13 -17.86
C LEU A 80 17.93 -28.03 -18.00
N ALA A 81 18.06 -27.01 -17.19
CA ALA A 81 17.24 -25.79 -17.35
C ALA A 81 17.45 -25.21 -18.77
N GLY A 82 16.36 -25.05 -19.54
CA GLY A 82 16.39 -24.56 -20.92
C GLY A 82 16.79 -25.62 -21.97
N ARG A 83 17.24 -26.82 -21.58
CA ARG A 83 17.56 -27.94 -22.49
C ARG A 83 17.01 -29.25 -21.93
N PRO A 84 15.71 -29.50 -22.10
CA PRO A 84 15.07 -30.72 -21.56
C PRO A 84 15.54 -31.96 -22.32
N PHE A 85 15.52 -33.14 -21.63
CA PHE A 85 15.71 -34.43 -22.30
C PHE A 85 14.49 -34.76 -23.17
N GLY A 86 14.76 -35.05 -24.46
CA GLY A 86 13.70 -35.12 -25.48
C GLY A 86 12.99 -36.48 -25.62
N ALA A 87 13.35 -37.52 -24.83
CA ALA A 87 12.76 -38.85 -24.92
C ALA A 87 12.08 -39.26 -23.60
N ALA A 88 11.23 -40.28 -23.65
CA ALA A 88 10.63 -40.85 -22.46
C ALA A 88 11.60 -41.70 -21.68
N VAL A 89 11.47 -41.67 -20.35
CA VAL A 89 12.27 -42.53 -19.43
C VAL A 89 11.53 -43.84 -19.25
N ALA A 90 12.19 -44.93 -19.65
CA ALA A 90 11.69 -46.32 -19.47
C ALA A 90 12.08 -46.89 -18.10
N ALA A 91 11.44 -47.98 -17.68
CA ALA A 91 11.79 -48.72 -16.49
C ALA A 91 13.29 -49.14 -16.52
N GLY A 92 13.99 -49.03 -15.39
CA GLY A 92 15.41 -49.31 -15.28
C GLY A 92 16.36 -48.22 -15.83
N LYS A 93 15.81 -47.09 -16.27
CA LYS A 93 16.55 -45.95 -16.80
C LYS A 93 16.43 -44.72 -15.90
N ALA A 94 17.44 -43.86 -15.96
CA ALA A 94 17.48 -42.56 -15.25
C ALA A 94 18.00 -41.45 -16.16
N ILE A 95 17.60 -40.24 -15.88
CA ILE A 95 18.09 -38.99 -16.49
C ILE A 95 18.64 -38.11 -15.39
N ARG A 96 19.89 -37.62 -15.53
CA ARG A 96 20.41 -36.59 -14.63
C ARG A 96 19.56 -35.35 -14.80
N ILE A 97 19.08 -34.79 -13.72
CA ILE A 97 18.18 -33.65 -13.75
C ILE A 97 18.60 -32.57 -12.75
N MET A 98 18.52 -31.32 -13.17
CA MET A 98 18.78 -30.17 -12.31
C MET A 98 17.46 -29.53 -11.83
N THR A 99 17.51 -28.91 -10.69
CA THR A 99 16.38 -28.15 -10.11
C THR A 99 15.80 -27.18 -11.15
N GLY A 100 14.47 -27.17 -11.29
CA GLY A 100 13.76 -26.37 -12.27
C GLY A 100 13.77 -26.91 -13.70
N ALA A 101 14.55 -27.95 -14.02
CA ALA A 101 14.49 -28.58 -15.32
C ALA A 101 13.18 -29.35 -15.54
N VAL A 102 12.76 -29.49 -16.81
CA VAL A 102 11.58 -30.26 -17.18
C VAL A 102 11.81 -31.75 -16.84
N VAL A 103 10.86 -32.33 -16.11
CA VAL A 103 10.85 -33.78 -15.84
C VAL A 103 10.48 -34.48 -17.14
N PRO A 104 11.32 -35.40 -17.62
CA PRO A 104 11.03 -36.13 -18.86
C PRO A 104 9.80 -37.02 -18.74
N ALA A 105 9.08 -37.18 -19.84
CA ALA A 105 7.95 -38.09 -19.88
C ALA A 105 8.33 -39.49 -19.39
N GLY A 106 7.43 -40.16 -18.65
CA GLY A 106 7.66 -41.48 -18.07
C GLY A 106 8.45 -41.48 -16.74
N ALA A 107 9.18 -40.44 -16.38
CA ALA A 107 9.72 -40.31 -15.04
C ALA A 107 8.58 -39.92 -14.06
N THR A 108 8.52 -40.62 -12.93
CA THR A 108 7.51 -40.46 -11.90
C THR A 108 8.07 -39.97 -10.57
N THR A 109 9.40 -39.97 -10.43
CA THR A 109 10.10 -39.57 -9.20
C THR A 109 11.44 -38.93 -9.55
N VAL A 110 11.82 -37.92 -8.78
CA VAL A 110 13.19 -37.39 -8.79
C VAL A 110 13.85 -37.81 -7.48
N VAL A 111 14.97 -38.52 -7.62
CA VAL A 111 15.82 -38.90 -6.49
C VAL A 111 16.89 -37.84 -6.33
N PRO A 112 17.01 -37.18 -5.15
CA PRO A 112 18.08 -36.23 -4.90
C PRO A 112 19.45 -36.88 -5.03
N VAL A 113 20.42 -36.17 -5.54
CA VAL A 113 21.79 -36.70 -5.77
C VAL A 113 22.43 -37.21 -4.48
N GLU A 114 22.09 -36.58 -3.33
CA GLU A 114 22.57 -36.98 -2.00
C GLU A 114 22.12 -38.40 -1.58
N ASN A 115 21.05 -38.91 -2.21
CA ASN A 115 20.52 -40.24 -1.98
C ASN A 115 20.98 -41.26 -3.02
N THR A 116 22.06 -40.92 -3.74
CA THR A 116 22.61 -41.77 -4.83
C THR A 116 24.12 -41.86 -4.77
N SER A 117 24.71 -42.75 -5.61
CA SER A 117 26.15 -42.87 -5.79
C SER A 117 26.82 -41.64 -6.44
N GLY A 118 26.10 -40.54 -6.66
CA GLY A 118 26.59 -39.33 -7.30
C GLY A 118 26.37 -39.30 -8.81
N TYR A 119 26.89 -38.26 -9.47
CA TYR A 119 26.67 -38.01 -10.90
C TYR A 119 27.59 -38.77 -11.84
N GLU A 120 28.63 -39.45 -11.32
CA GLU A 120 29.61 -40.10 -12.14
C GLU A 120 29.15 -41.48 -12.63
N GLY A 121 29.58 -41.86 -13.85
CA GLY A 121 29.30 -43.16 -14.45
C GLY A 121 28.01 -43.21 -15.29
N GLU A 122 27.83 -44.38 -15.92
CA GLU A 122 26.67 -44.69 -16.78
C GLU A 122 25.55 -45.41 -16.01
N VAL A 123 25.75 -45.72 -14.74
CA VAL A 123 24.76 -46.35 -13.85
C VAL A 123 24.75 -45.60 -12.52
N VAL A 124 23.57 -45.20 -12.10
CA VAL A 124 23.35 -44.63 -10.77
C VAL A 124 22.80 -45.70 -9.83
N LYS A 125 23.35 -45.77 -8.62
CA LYS A 125 22.86 -46.62 -7.54
C LYS A 125 22.12 -45.75 -6.51
N ILE A 126 20.96 -46.20 -6.06
CA ILE A 126 20.18 -45.55 -5.00
C ILE A 126 20.75 -45.97 -3.64
N GLU A 127 21.07 -45.01 -2.78
CA GLU A 127 21.61 -45.22 -1.44
C GLU A 127 20.56 -45.06 -0.35
N ALA A 128 19.53 -44.23 -0.59
CA ALA A 128 18.39 -44.07 0.31
C ALA A 128 17.07 -44.15 -0.44
N ALA A 129 16.06 -44.76 0.17
CA ALA A 129 14.75 -44.94 -0.43
C ALA A 129 14.04 -43.57 -0.64
N VAL A 130 13.34 -43.42 -1.78
CA VAL A 130 12.55 -42.24 -2.11
C VAL A 130 11.18 -42.71 -2.58
N ALA A 131 10.13 -42.12 -1.99
CA ALA A 131 8.75 -42.47 -2.33
C ALA A 131 8.41 -42.11 -3.79
N ALA A 132 7.40 -42.77 -4.34
CA ALA A 132 6.85 -42.43 -5.64
C ALA A 132 6.35 -40.99 -5.66
N HIS A 133 6.38 -40.34 -6.81
CA HIS A 133 5.92 -38.99 -7.07
C HIS A 133 6.62 -37.89 -6.24
N SER A 134 7.80 -38.20 -5.66
CA SER A 134 8.56 -37.24 -4.86
C SER A 134 9.38 -36.27 -5.73
N ASN A 135 9.59 -35.07 -5.19
CA ASN A 135 10.47 -34.03 -5.72
C ASN A 135 10.13 -33.56 -7.14
N ILE A 136 8.87 -33.67 -7.52
CA ILE A 136 8.31 -33.12 -8.77
C ILE A 136 7.29 -32.02 -8.43
N ARG A 137 7.52 -30.81 -8.96
CA ARG A 137 6.55 -29.74 -8.97
C ARG A 137 5.65 -29.92 -10.19
N LEU A 138 4.43 -30.35 -9.96
CA LEU A 138 3.50 -30.68 -11.03
C LEU A 138 3.06 -29.43 -11.80
N CYS A 139 2.79 -29.61 -13.09
CA CYS A 139 2.19 -28.60 -13.96
C CYS A 139 0.93 -28.02 -13.30
N GLY A 140 0.87 -26.70 -13.19
CA GLY A 140 -0.26 -25.98 -12.61
C GLY A 140 -0.40 -26.05 -11.09
N SER A 141 0.55 -26.67 -10.38
CA SER A 141 0.45 -26.82 -8.91
C SER A 141 0.49 -25.49 -8.15
N GLU A 142 1.05 -24.43 -8.72
CA GLU A 142 1.15 -23.13 -8.09
C GLU A 142 0.03 -22.17 -8.55
N ARG A 143 -0.27 -22.21 -9.86
CA ARG A 143 -1.36 -21.41 -10.45
C ARG A 143 -2.02 -22.18 -11.59
N SER A 144 -3.35 -22.17 -11.59
CA SER A 144 -4.13 -22.69 -12.72
C SER A 144 -4.26 -21.62 -13.80
N ALA A 145 -4.33 -22.06 -15.05
CA ALA A 145 -4.66 -21.15 -16.16
C ALA A 145 -5.95 -20.37 -15.88
N GLY A 146 -5.96 -19.08 -16.18
CA GLY A 146 -7.10 -18.18 -15.98
C GLY A 146 -7.38 -17.77 -14.54
N SER A 147 -6.60 -18.25 -13.54
CA SER A 147 -6.75 -17.77 -12.17
C SER A 147 -6.28 -16.32 -12.04
N VAL A 148 -6.99 -15.52 -11.24
CA VAL A 148 -6.60 -14.13 -10.94
C VAL A 148 -5.30 -14.15 -10.14
N VAL A 149 -4.29 -13.44 -10.64
CA VAL A 149 -2.98 -13.28 -10.02
C VAL A 149 -2.88 -11.93 -9.31
N LEU A 150 -3.30 -10.87 -9.99
CA LEU A 150 -3.34 -9.53 -9.42
C LEU A 150 -4.75 -8.95 -9.60
N PRO A 151 -5.47 -8.63 -8.53
CA PRO A 151 -6.78 -7.98 -8.63
C PRO A 151 -6.67 -6.56 -9.20
N ALA A 152 -7.76 -6.08 -9.81
CA ALA A 152 -7.89 -4.66 -10.17
C ALA A 152 -7.74 -3.78 -8.92
N GLY A 153 -7.11 -2.59 -9.07
CA GLY A 153 -6.84 -1.68 -7.96
C GLY A 153 -5.59 -2.05 -7.14
N SER A 154 -4.94 -3.18 -7.41
CA SER A 154 -3.65 -3.53 -6.78
C SER A 154 -2.61 -2.45 -7.01
N ARG A 155 -1.92 -2.02 -5.96
CA ARG A 155 -0.75 -1.16 -6.08
C ARG A 155 0.44 -1.99 -6.52
N LEU A 156 1.10 -1.53 -7.59
CA LEU A 156 2.18 -2.27 -8.22
C LEU A 156 3.52 -1.94 -7.54
N GLY A 157 3.98 -2.81 -6.65
CA GLY A 157 5.31 -2.79 -6.07
C GLY A 157 6.30 -3.65 -6.89
N ALA A 158 7.49 -3.90 -6.33
CA ALA A 158 8.52 -4.66 -6.99
C ALA A 158 8.10 -6.11 -7.29
N ALA A 159 7.37 -6.74 -6.36
CA ALA A 159 6.88 -8.12 -6.53
C ALA A 159 5.85 -8.22 -7.67
N GLU A 160 4.88 -7.30 -7.71
CA GLU A 160 3.85 -7.25 -8.73
C GLU A 160 4.46 -6.98 -10.12
N VAL A 161 5.44 -6.08 -10.24
CA VAL A 161 6.18 -5.84 -11.47
C VAL A 161 6.92 -7.11 -11.94
N GLY A 162 7.54 -7.85 -11.02
CA GLY A 162 8.17 -9.13 -11.32
C GLY A 162 7.19 -10.18 -11.83
N VAL A 163 6.01 -10.27 -11.20
CA VAL A 163 4.92 -11.18 -11.61
C VAL A 163 4.40 -10.81 -13.01
N LEU A 164 4.16 -9.53 -13.28
CA LEU A 164 3.75 -9.05 -14.60
C LEU A 164 4.76 -9.44 -15.69
N ALA A 165 6.06 -9.33 -15.40
CA ALA A 165 7.11 -9.75 -16.31
C ALA A 165 7.10 -11.27 -16.57
N VAL A 166 6.86 -12.08 -15.53
CA VAL A 166 6.73 -13.56 -15.65
C VAL A 166 5.54 -13.92 -16.55
N LEU A 167 4.43 -13.17 -16.48
CA LEU A 167 3.23 -13.35 -17.30
C LEU A 167 3.36 -12.74 -18.71
N GLY A 168 4.54 -12.22 -19.08
CA GLY A 168 4.80 -11.71 -20.43
C GLY A 168 4.27 -10.29 -20.70
N HIS A 169 3.77 -9.60 -19.71
CA HIS A 169 3.37 -8.21 -19.86
C HIS A 169 4.60 -7.31 -19.96
N HIS A 170 4.75 -6.55 -21.03
CA HIS A 170 5.77 -5.50 -21.19
C HIS A 170 5.18 -4.09 -20.95
N GLN A 171 3.88 -3.97 -21.03
CA GLN A 171 3.07 -2.81 -20.70
C GLN A 171 1.78 -3.27 -19.98
N VAL A 172 1.24 -2.40 -19.14
CA VAL A 172 -0.02 -2.64 -18.40
C VAL A 172 -0.89 -1.39 -18.39
N ASP A 173 -2.20 -1.60 -18.29
CA ASP A 173 -3.14 -0.51 -18.08
C ASP A 173 -3.24 -0.21 -16.58
N VAL A 174 -2.98 1.04 -16.23
CA VAL A 174 -3.02 1.54 -14.86
C VAL A 174 -4.03 2.67 -14.75
N ARG A 175 -4.53 2.93 -13.54
CA ARG A 175 -5.35 4.09 -13.28
C ARG A 175 -4.56 5.37 -13.48
N ARG A 176 -5.20 6.40 -14.07
CA ARG A 176 -4.66 7.75 -14.16
C ARG A 176 -4.34 8.26 -12.74
N GLN A 177 -3.27 9.01 -12.59
CA GLN A 177 -2.90 9.61 -11.32
C GLN A 177 -3.81 10.81 -11.00
N PRO A 178 -4.35 10.93 -9.77
CA PRO A 178 -5.10 12.13 -9.38
C PRO A 178 -4.18 13.34 -9.35
N LYS A 179 -4.60 14.44 -9.97
CA LYS A 179 -3.97 15.74 -9.84
C LYS A 179 -4.45 16.41 -8.56
N VAL A 180 -3.55 16.71 -7.65
CA VAL A 180 -3.85 17.31 -6.35
C VAL A 180 -3.22 18.69 -6.24
N ALA A 181 -4.04 19.74 -6.22
CA ALA A 181 -3.58 21.10 -5.97
C ALA A 181 -3.54 21.39 -4.46
N ILE A 182 -2.48 22.03 -4.00
CA ILE A 182 -2.28 22.37 -2.58
C ILE A 182 -2.10 23.88 -2.46
N VAL A 183 -2.97 24.52 -1.66
CA VAL A 183 -2.99 25.96 -1.38
C VAL A 183 -2.78 26.16 0.11
N ALA A 184 -1.70 26.82 0.53
CA ALA A 184 -1.52 27.27 1.90
C ALA A 184 -2.13 28.65 2.12
N THR A 185 -2.58 28.95 3.34
CA THR A 185 -3.06 30.28 3.75
C THR A 185 -2.48 30.65 5.12
N GLY A 186 -2.42 31.95 5.42
CA GLY A 186 -1.98 32.50 6.70
C GLY A 186 -0.90 33.57 6.53
N ASP A 187 -1.13 34.76 7.07
CA ASP A 187 -0.19 35.89 7.02
C ASP A 187 1.08 35.63 7.82
N GLU A 188 1.02 34.68 8.78
CA GLU A 188 2.17 34.26 9.58
C GLU A 188 3.12 33.31 8.81
N VAL A 189 2.70 32.80 7.65
CA VAL A 189 3.39 31.74 6.93
C VAL A 189 4.29 32.35 5.85
N VAL A 190 5.57 31.94 5.81
CA VAL A 190 6.55 32.40 4.81
C VAL A 190 7.16 31.24 4.05
N PRO A 191 7.65 31.46 2.82
CA PRO A 191 8.36 30.44 2.03
C PRO A 191 9.54 29.83 2.83
N VAL A 192 9.88 28.56 2.53
CA VAL A 192 10.92 27.83 3.26
C VAL A 192 12.29 28.47 3.16
N GLU A 193 12.58 29.18 2.06
CA GLU A 193 13.82 29.88 1.78
C GLU A 193 13.98 31.16 2.63
N GLN A 194 12.88 31.71 3.11
CA GLN A 194 12.87 32.94 3.87
C GLN A 194 13.18 32.67 5.36
N THR A 195 14.01 33.51 5.96
CA THR A 195 14.19 33.52 7.43
C THR A 195 12.96 34.18 8.07
N PRO A 196 12.17 33.44 8.90
CA PRO A 196 10.97 33.98 9.47
C PRO A 196 11.28 35.03 10.55
N ALA A 197 10.47 36.07 10.63
CA ALA A 197 10.44 36.98 11.77
C ALA A 197 9.87 36.26 13.01
N PRO A 198 10.00 36.82 14.24
CA PRO A 198 9.53 36.15 15.47
C PRO A 198 8.05 35.74 15.50
N HIS A 199 7.20 36.39 14.70
CA HIS A 199 5.77 36.10 14.58
C HIS A 199 5.44 35.24 13.35
N GLN A 200 6.42 34.83 12.56
CA GLN A 200 6.27 34.05 11.34
C GLN A 200 6.81 32.63 11.49
N VAL A 201 6.29 31.73 10.66
CA VAL A 201 6.75 30.34 10.56
C VAL A 201 6.95 29.97 9.09
N ARG A 202 7.88 29.05 8.80
CA ARG A 202 8.06 28.52 7.45
C ARG A 202 6.89 27.65 7.04
N GLU A 203 6.43 27.81 5.81
CA GLU A 203 5.45 26.94 5.20
C GLU A 203 6.05 25.53 5.00
N SER A 204 5.67 24.58 5.82
CA SER A 204 6.13 23.18 5.79
C SER A 204 5.04 22.20 5.38
N ASN A 205 3.78 22.58 5.56
CA ASN A 205 2.65 21.68 5.40
C ASN A 205 2.43 21.26 3.95
N SER A 206 2.54 22.18 2.98
CA SER A 206 2.36 21.82 1.57
C SER A 206 3.47 20.89 1.06
N TRP A 207 4.67 20.97 1.64
CA TRP A 207 5.75 20.04 1.32
C TRP A 207 5.45 18.64 1.82
N ALA A 208 5.00 18.53 3.08
CA ALA A 208 4.61 17.25 3.67
C ALA A 208 3.43 16.63 2.91
N LEU A 209 2.39 17.45 2.60
CA LEU A 209 1.23 17.00 1.83
C LEU A 209 1.62 16.56 0.43
N ALA A 210 2.52 17.28 -0.26
CA ALA A 210 2.97 16.89 -1.58
C ALA A 210 3.66 15.50 -1.55
N ALA A 211 4.50 15.25 -0.54
CA ALA A 211 5.10 13.94 -0.33
C ALA A 211 4.05 12.86 -0.05
N GLN A 212 3.08 13.12 0.84
CA GLN A 212 1.99 12.18 1.14
C GLN A 212 1.11 11.88 -0.10
N VAL A 213 0.85 12.89 -0.95
CA VAL A 213 0.13 12.70 -2.22
C VAL A 213 0.91 11.78 -3.16
N GLN A 214 2.24 12.00 -3.30
CA GLN A 214 3.10 11.15 -4.13
C GLN A 214 3.15 9.70 -3.60
N GLU A 215 3.26 9.53 -2.28
CA GLU A 215 3.16 8.21 -1.63
C GLU A 215 1.83 7.51 -1.94
N CYS A 216 0.74 8.25 -2.11
CA CYS A 216 -0.56 7.71 -2.52
C CYS A 216 -0.65 7.40 -4.03
N GLY A 217 0.35 7.79 -4.82
CA GLY A 217 0.32 7.62 -6.28
C GLY A 217 -0.33 8.79 -7.02
N GLY A 218 -0.51 9.95 -6.37
CA GLY A 218 -1.02 11.18 -6.99
C GLY A 218 0.09 12.11 -7.49
N VAL A 219 -0.29 13.09 -8.29
CA VAL A 219 0.58 14.19 -8.76
C VAL A 219 0.23 15.45 -8.00
N ALA A 220 1.16 15.93 -7.16
CA ALA A 220 0.97 17.13 -6.35
C ALA A 220 1.43 18.39 -7.07
N SER A 221 0.60 19.43 -7.03
CA SER A 221 0.93 20.80 -7.48
C SER A 221 0.79 21.76 -6.29
N ARG A 222 1.92 22.28 -5.80
CA ARG A 222 1.94 23.29 -4.75
C ARG A 222 1.78 24.67 -5.39
N LEU A 223 0.66 25.35 -5.14
CA LEU A 223 0.36 26.65 -5.74
C LEU A 223 0.95 27.81 -4.93
N GLY A 224 1.46 27.54 -3.73
CA GLY A 224 2.05 28.55 -2.85
C GLY A 224 1.14 28.99 -1.72
N ILE A 225 1.39 30.19 -1.19
CA ILE A 225 0.69 30.79 -0.04
C ILE A 225 -0.28 31.82 -0.58
N ALA A 226 -1.58 31.61 -0.38
CA ALA A 226 -2.61 32.57 -0.75
C ALA A 226 -2.59 33.74 0.25
N PRO A 227 -2.73 34.98 -0.23
CA PRO A 227 -2.97 36.12 0.66
C PRO A 227 -4.24 35.93 1.49
N ASP A 228 -4.24 36.41 2.72
CA ASP A 228 -5.38 36.31 3.63
C ASP A 228 -6.43 37.44 3.33
N GLU A 229 -6.65 37.66 2.04
CA GLU A 229 -7.61 38.58 1.47
C GLU A 229 -8.51 37.91 0.43
N ARG A 230 -9.76 38.34 0.28
CA ARG A 230 -10.77 37.66 -0.53
C ARG A 230 -10.38 37.49 -2.00
N ASP A 231 -9.86 38.53 -2.65
CA ASP A 231 -9.57 38.49 -4.10
C ASP A 231 -8.38 37.59 -4.43
N GLY A 232 -7.28 37.68 -3.69
CA GLY A 232 -6.10 36.84 -3.85
C GLY A 232 -6.40 35.38 -3.56
N LEU A 233 -7.11 35.10 -2.47
CA LEU A 233 -7.56 33.75 -2.12
C LEU A 233 -8.48 33.17 -3.21
N ARG A 234 -9.47 33.96 -3.69
CA ARG A 234 -10.37 33.54 -4.76
C ARG A 234 -9.62 33.23 -6.07
N ALA A 235 -8.66 34.06 -6.46
CA ALA A 235 -7.87 33.83 -7.67
C ALA A 235 -7.08 32.51 -7.56
N MET A 236 -6.44 32.24 -6.43
CA MET A 236 -5.64 31.04 -6.23
C MET A 236 -6.52 29.78 -6.11
N LEU A 237 -7.64 29.82 -5.40
CA LEU A 237 -8.60 28.72 -5.34
C LEU A 237 -9.24 28.44 -6.70
N SER A 238 -9.55 29.49 -7.49
CA SER A 238 -10.04 29.34 -8.85
C SER A 238 -9.01 28.61 -9.74
N THR A 239 -7.73 28.97 -9.61
CA THR A 239 -6.62 28.28 -10.31
C THR A 239 -6.53 26.81 -9.86
N ALA A 240 -6.58 26.53 -8.57
CA ALA A 240 -6.58 25.18 -8.04
C ALA A 240 -7.72 24.32 -8.59
N LEU A 241 -8.95 24.89 -8.59
CA LEU A 241 -10.16 24.25 -9.09
C LEU A 241 -10.20 24.11 -10.62
N ALA A 242 -9.34 24.81 -11.37
CA ALA A 242 -9.35 24.75 -12.83
C ALA A 242 -8.80 23.44 -13.41
N ASP A 243 -7.79 22.81 -12.78
CA ASP A 243 -7.10 21.64 -13.37
C ASP A 243 -6.99 20.42 -12.41
N ALA A 244 -7.18 20.60 -11.10
CA ALA A 244 -7.03 19.51 -10.15
C ALA A 244 -8.26 18.61 -10.05
N ASP A 245 -8.07 17.34 -9.70
CA ASP A 245 -9.13 16.41 -9.30
C ASP A 245 -9.46 16.57 -7.82
N VAL A 246 -8.44 16.90 -7.03
CA VAL A 246 -8.55 17.13 -5.59
C VAL A 246 -7.85 18.43 -5.23
N VAL A 247 -8.48 19.26 -4.40
CA VAL A 247 -7.88 20.48 -3.87
C VAL A 247 -7.70 20.33 -2.37
N LEU A 248 -6.50 20.60 -1.88
CA LEU A 248 -6.16 20.66 -0.46
C LEU A 248 -5.90 22.12 -0.08
N THR A 249 -6.67 22.67 0.86
CA THR A 249 -6.38 23.97 1.47
C THR A 249 -5.79 23.76 2.86
N ILE A 250 -4.86 24.61 3.27
CA ILE A 250 -4.16 24.54 4.55
C ILE A 250 -4.37 25.84 5.29
N GLY A 251 -4.99 25.79 6.48
CA GLY A 251 -5.35 26.97 7.24
C GLY A 251 -6.65 27.63 6.75
N GLY A 252 -7.04 28.74 7.33
CA GLY A 252 -8.22 29.52 6.94
C GLY A 252 -9.59 28.84 7.12
N ILE A 253 -9.66 27.69 7.84
CA ILE A 253 -10.89 26.91 8.04
C ILE A 253 -11.29 26.79 9.51
N SER A 254 -10.71 27.60 10.39
CA SER A 254 -11.07 27.61 11.81
C SER A 254 -12.26 28.55 12.02
N LYS A 255 -13.19 28.18 12.91
CA LYS A 255 -14.39 28.98 13.25
C LYS A 255 -14.05 30.34 13.90
N GLY A 256 -13.34 31.20 13.17
CA GLY A 256 -13.06 32.59 13.49
C GLY A 256 -14.01 33.54 12.73
N THR A 257 -13.99 34.82 13.09
CA THR A 257 -14.79 35.89 12.46
C THR A 257 -14.42 36.17 10.99
N HIS A 258 -13.45 35.38 10.41
CA HIS A 258 -12.91 35.56 9.05
C HIS A 258 -12.58 34.20 8.42
N ASP A 259 -13.56 33.30 8.29
CA ASP A 259 -13.37 32.02 7.57
C ASP A 259 -13.56 32.21 6.06
N LEU A 260 -12.64 32.96 5.46
CA LEU A 260 -12.70 33.31 4.03
C LEU A 260 -12.62 32.10 3.10
N VAL A 261 -11.97 31.01 3.53
CA VAL A 261 -11.74 29.83 2.67
C VAL A 261 -13.06 29.13 2.36
N GLN A 262 -13.89 28.84 3.37
CA GLN A 262 -15.18 28.17 3.15
C GLN A 262 -16.09 29.01 2.27
N GLU A 263 -16.30 30.30 2.61
CA GLU A 263 -17.16 31.22 1.84
C GLU A 263 -16.68 31.30 0.37
N THR A 264 -15.37 31.43 0.16
CA THR A 264 -14.79 31.51 -1.20
C THR A 264 -14.99 30.22 -1.99
N LEU A 265 -14.85 29.04 -1.35
CA LEU A 265 -15.12 27.75 -1.98
C LEU A 265 -16.59 27.60 -2.38
N GLU A 266 -17.52 28.02 -1.52
CA GLU A 266 -18.96 28.01 -1.80
C GLU A 266 -19.30 28.96 -2.96
N ASP A 267 -18.73 30.18 -2.99
CA ASP A 267 -18.82 31.12 -4.11
C ASP A 267 -18.27 30.57 -5.44
N LEU A 268 -17.29 29.65 -5.38
CA LEU A 268 -16.72 28.96 -6.52
C LEU A 268 -17.46 27.67 -6.89
N GLY A 269 -18.61 27.41 -6.25
CA GLY A 269 -19.52 26.31 -6.56
C GLY A 269 -19.17 24.99 -5.84
N VAL A 270 -18.37 25.03 -4.81
CA VAL A 270 -18.12 23.84 -3.96
C VAL A 270 -19.27 23.67 -2.99
N ARG A 271 -19.96 22.56 -3.04
CA ARG A 271 -21.01 22.19 -2.08
C ARG A 271 -20.36 21.60 -0.83
N THR A 272 -20.53 22.27 0.30
CA THR A 272 -20.06 21.78 1.60
C THR A 272 -20.80 20.50 1.98
N ASP A 273 -20.08 19.43 2.31
CA ASP A 273 -20.61 18.21 2.92
C ASP A 273 -20.54 18.31 4.45
N PHE A 274 -19.35 18.55 5.00
CA PHE A 274 -19.20 18.81 6.43
C PHE A 274 -18.07 19.80 6.74
N HIS A 275 -18.21 20.43 7.92
CA HIS A 275 -17.17 21.28 8.49
C HIS A 275 -17.03 21.00 9.99
N GLY A 276 -15.89 20.36 10.35
CA GLY A 276 -15.53 19.97 11.70
C GLY A 276 -15.72 18.49 11.99
N ILE A 277 -14.72 17.92 12.65
CA ILE A 277 -14.71 16.52 13.13
C ILE A 277 -14.32 16.46 14.61
N LYS A 278 -14.79 15.43 15.33
CA LYS A 278 -14.47 15.22 16.75
C LYS A 278 -13.12 14.52 16.91
N LEU A 279 -12.08 15.06 16.28
CA LEU A 279 -10.71 14.55 16.29
C LEU A 279 -9.76 15.50 17.00
N LYS A 280 -8.71 14.96 17.65
CA LYS A 280 -7.56 15.68 18.19
C LYS A 280 -6.26 14.93 17.82
N PRO A 281 -5.36 15.60 17.06
CA PRO A 281 -5.52 16.89 16.41
C PRO A 281 -6.42 16.79 15.18
N GLY A 282 -6.98 17.92 14.67
CA GLY A 282 -7.73 17.93 13.40
C GLY A 282 -9.19 18.39 13.46
N LYS A 283 -9.64 19.05 14.55
CA LYS A 283 -11.03 19.49 14.68
C LYS A 283 -11.56 20.31 13.49
N PRO A 284 -10.86 21.36 12.99
CA PRO A 284 -11.38 22.21 11.90
C PRO A 284 -11.07 21.58 10.52
N THR A 285 -11.64 20.42 10.25
CA THR A 285 -11.51 19.75 8.96
C THR A 285 -12.75 20.02 8.12
N TYR A 286 -12.57 20.41 6.86
CA TYR A 286 -13.61 20.66 5.89
C TYR A 286 -13.57 19.61 4.77
N PHE A 287 -14.74 19.24 4.25
CA PHE A 287 -14.89 18.45 3.04
C PHE A 287 -16.05 19.00 2.21
N GLY A 288 -15.83 19.13 0.91
CA GLY A 288 -16.82 19.54 -0.07
C GLY A 288 -16.60 18.92 -1.43
N VAL A 289 -17.63 18.95 -2.25
CA VAL A 289 -17.65 18.38 -3.60
C VAL A 289 -18.14 19.44 -4.58
N ARG A 290 -17.51 19.49 -5.74
CA ARG A 290 -17.91 20.35 -6.84
C ARG A 290 -18.04 19.50 -8.11
N GLU A 291 -19.11 19.64 -8.85
CA GLU A 291 -19.21 19.05 -10.17
C GLU A 291 -18.41 19.90 -11.17
N ARG A 292 -17.61 19.24 -12.00
CA ARG A 292 -16.87 19.83 -13.10
C ARG A 292 -16.91 18.90 -14.32
N ASP A 293 -17.49 19.37 -15.41
CA ASP A 293 -17.53 18.65 -16.69
C ASP A 293 -18.08 17.22 -16.57
N GLY A 294 -19.09 17.01 -15.72
CA GLY A 294 -19.71 15.71 -15.46
C GLY A 294 -18.89 14.78 -14.56
N ARG A 295 -17.89 15.32 -13.85
CA ARG A 295 -17.09 14.61 -12.85
C ARG A 295 -17.05 15.37 -11.54
N ASP A 296 -16.98 14.62 -10.44
CA ASP A 296 -16.80 15.19 -9.13
C ASP A 296 -15.34 15.60 -8.89
N GLN A 297 -15.17 16.79 -8.35
CA GLN A 297 -13.94 17.35 -7.86
C GLN A 297 -14.05 17.48 -6.33
N TYR A 298 -13.03 17.05 -5.61
CA TYR A 298 -13.07 16.95 -4.16
C TYR A 298 -12.21 18.02 -3.50
N VAL A 299 -12.72 18.64 -2.47
CA VAL A 299 -12.02 19.71 -1.75
C VAL A 299 -11.92 19.34 -0.28
N PHE A 300 -10.69 19.29 0.23
CA PHE A 300 -10.41 19.11 1.64
C PHE A 300 -9.78 20.37 2.21
N GLY A 301 -10.40 20.93 3.25
CA GLY A 301 -9.79 21.96 4.06
C GLY A 301 -9.11 21.34 5.28
N LEU A 302 -7.82 21.57 5.41
CA LEU A 302 -6.99 20.99 6.44
C LEU A 302 -6.55 22.06 7.45
N PRO A 303 -6.40 21.71 8.73
CA PRO A 303 -5.94 22.67 9.76
C PRO A 303 -4.55 23.22 9.42
N GLY A 304 -4.23 24.45 9.89
CA GLY A 304 -2.90 25.04 9.69
C GLY A 304 -1.79 24.41 10.53
N ASN A 305 -2.10 23.80 11.68
CA ASN A 305 -1.09 23.18 12.54
C ASN A 305 -0.49 21.90 11.89
N PRO A 306 0.84 21.75 11.78
CA PRO A 306 1.50 20.67 11.04
C PRO A 306 1.05 19.27 11.43
N ALA A 307 1.04 18.91 12.72
CA ALA A 307 0.59 17.58 13.13
C ALA A 307 -0.89 17.33 12.82
N SER A 308 -1.73 18.37 12.85
CA SER A 308 -3.15 18.23 12.47
C SER A 308 -3.33 17.99 10.98
N THR A 309 -2.63 18.78 10.15
CA THR A 309 -2.66 18.67 8.68
C THR A 309 -2.25 17.27 8.24
N PHE A 310 -1.11 16.81 8.73
CA PHE A 310 -0.53 15.51 8.41
C PHE A 310 -1.46 14.36 8.84
N THR A 311 -1.96 14.40 10.08
CA THR A 311 -2.86 13.37 10.62
C THR A 311 -4.18 13.30 9.85
N VAL A 312 -4.79 14.45 9.54
CA VAL A 312 -6.06 14.48 8.80
C VAL A 312 -5.88 13.97 7.37
N PHE A 313 -4.75 14.29 6.73
CA PHE A 313 -4.44 13.71 5.42
C PHE A 313 -4.44 12.18 5.50
N ASP A 314 -3.69 11.60 6.41
CA ASP A 314 -3.58 10.14 6.52
C ASP A 314 -4.92 9.46 6.86
N LEU A 315 -5.76 10.10 7.67
CA LEU A 315 -7.01 9.51 8.13
C LEU A 315 -8.20 9.71 7.17
N LEU A 316 -8.18 10.75 6.33
CA LEU A 316 -9.29 11.08 5.42
C LEU A 316 -8.88 11.19 3.96
N VAL A 317 -7.80 11.92 3.65
CA VAL A 317 -7.41 12.17 2.25
C VAL A 317 -6.76 10.94 1.62
N ARG A 318 -5.84 10.26 2.34
CA ARG A 318 -5.20 9.03 1.88
C ARG A 318 -6.23 7.93 1.51
N PRO A 319 -7.22 7.60 2.37
CA PRO A 319 -8.28 6.66 2.01
C PRO A 319 -9.08 7.10 0.77
N ALA A 320 -9.36 8.40 0.64
CA ALA A 320 -10.05 8.97 -0.52
C ALA A 320 -9.25 8.78 -1.81
N LEU A 321 -7.96 9.10 -1.81
CA LEU A 321 -7.07 8.90 -2.97
C LEU A 321 -6.92 7.41 -3.31
N THR A 322 -6.82 6.53 -2.31
CA THR A 322 -6.78 5.08 -2.52
C THR A 322 -8.04 4.60 -3.23
N ARG A 323 -9.23 5.01 -2.77
CA ARG A 323 -10.51 4.66 -3.40
C ARG A 323 -10.62 5.24 -4.80
N TRP A 324 -10.20 6.49 -5.01
CA TRP A 324 -10.17 7.14 -6.32
C TRP A 324 -9.34 6.35 -7.36
N LEU A 325 -8.21 5.75 -6.91
CA LEU A 325 -7.36 4.86 -7.69
C LEU A 325 -7.90 3.43 -7.84
N GLY A 326 -9.11 3.15 -7.31
CA GLY A 326 -9.75 1.83 -7.37
C GLY A 326 -9.20 0.81 -6.38
N GLY A 327 -8.34 1.23 -5.45
CA GLY A 327 -7.83 0.39 -4.37
C GLY A 327 -8.80 0.30 -3.19
N ASP A 328 -8.55 -0.66 -2.30
CA ASP A 328 -9.26 -0.77 -1.02
C ASP A 328 -8.69 0.26 -0.03
N PRO A 329 -9.49 1.23 0.46
CA PRO A 329 -9.03 2.19 1.45
C PRO A 329 -8.71 1.58 2.82
N GLY A 330 -8.85 0.26 2.95
CA GLY A 330 -8.54 -0.48 4.16
C GLY A 330 -9.58 -0.30 5.27
N VAL A 331 -9.54 -1.20 6.23
CA VAL A 331 -10.30 -1.11 7.49
C VAL A 331 -9.32 -0.67 8.57
N TRP A 332 -9.70 0.31 9.36
CA TRP A 332 -9.06 0.54 10.64
C TRP A 332 -9.51 -0.57 11.61
N GLY A 333 -8.69 -0.86 12.62
CA GLY A 333 -9.17 -1.73 13.65
C GLY A 333 -8.24 -2.88 14.04
N VAL A 334 -6.98 -2.81 13.66
CA VAL A 334 -5.99 -3.71 14.27
C VAL A 334 -5.83 -3.30 15.72
N LYS A 335 -6.32 -4.14 16.63
CA LYS A 335 -6.12 -3.93 18.07
C LYS A 335 -4.84 -4.60 18.52
N VAL A 336 -4.00 -3.83 19.18
CA VAL A 336 -2.72 -4.31 19.74
C VAL A 336 -2.64 -3.97 21.22
N PRO A 337 -1.94 -4.77 22.03
CA PRO A 337 -1.67 -4.43 23.42
C PRO A 337 -0.93 -3.10 23.53
N LEU A 338 -1.11 -2.41 24.65
CA LEU A 338 -0.40 -1.16 24.96
C LEU A 338 0.88 -1.42 25.75
N GLY A 339 1.99 -0.92 25.26
CA GLY A 339 3.25 -0.82 26.01
C GLY A 339 3.21 0.27 27.08
N GLU A 340 4.38 0.58 27.63
CA GLU A 340 4.54 1.71 28.56
C GLU A 340 4.31 3.03 27.84
N THR A 341 3.18 3.67 28.11
CA THR A 341 2.78 4.91 27.46
C THR A 341 1.81 5.69 28.33
N THR A 342 1.68 6.98 28.08
CA THR A 342 0.77 7.86 28.82
C THR A 342 0.07 8.82 27.89
N TRP A 343 -1.19 9.17 28.21
CA TRP A 343 -1.91 10.27 27.58
C TRP A 343 -2.83 10.95 28.59
N LYS A 344 -3.30 12.13 28.24
CA LYS A 344 -4.35 12.82 29.02
C LYS A 344 -5.71 12.57 28.34
N PRO A 345 -6.74 12.13 29.08
CA PRO A 345 -8.07 12.00 28.55
C PRO A 345 -8.56 13.27 27.85
N ASN A 346 -9.29 13.11 26.76
CA ASN A 346 -9.84 14.22 25.99
C ASN A 346 -11.31 13.94 25.64
N ARG A 347 -12.11 15.00 25.44
CA ARG A 347 -13.51 14.90 25.03
C ARG A 347 -13.69 14.50 23.54
N ARG A 348 -12.63 14.37 22.80
CA ARG A 348 -12.60 13.95 21.39
C ARG A 348 -11.73 12.73 21.25
N LEU A 349 -11.98 11.93 20.22
CA LEU A 349 -11.04 10.90 19.77
C LEU A 349 -9.66 11.53 19.57
N GLN A 350 -8.61 10.87 20.06
CA GLN A 350 -7.24 11.34 19.84
C GLN A 350 -6.52 10.38 18.89
N ALA A 351 -5.94 10.91 17.81
CA ALA A 351 -4.99 10.19 16.99
C ALA A 351 -3.58 10.57 17.47
N VAL A 352 -2.92 9.62 18.08
CA VAL A 352 -1.57 9.80 18.67
C VAL A 352 -0.58 8.99 17.84
N ALA A 353 0.49 9.62 17.36
CA ALA A 353 1.52 8.90 16.61
C ALA A 353 2.03 7.71 17.44
N ALA A 354 2.16 6.55 16.78
CA ALA A 354 2.47 5.29 17.42
C ALA A 354 3.42 4.45 16.56
N ARG A 355 4.15 3.56 17.23
CA ARG A 355 4.96 2.51 16.61
C ARG A 355 4.74 1.19 17.32
N LEU A 356 5.00 0.09 16.62
CA LEU A 356 5.03 -1.23 17.22
C LEU A 356 6.43 -1.55 17.70
N VAL A 357 6.54 -2.07 18.89
CA VAL A 357 7.82 -2.50 19.50
C VAL A 357 7.63 -3.87 20.18
N PRO A 358 8.69 -4.67 20.33
CA PRO A 358 8.63 -5.88 21.12
C PRO A 358 8.26 -5.58 22.58
N GLY A 359 7.24 -6.26 23.10
CA GLY A 359 6.87 -6.25 24.51
C GLY A 359 7.72 -7.22 25.35
N PRO A 360 7.51 -7.24 26.68
CA PRO A 360 8.27 -8.10 27.59
C PRO A 360 8.19 -9.60 27.27
N ASP A 361 7.05 -10.03 26.76
CA ASP A 361 6.77 -11.44 26.45
C ASP A 361 7.06 -11.80 24.98
N GLY A 362 7.67 -10.87 24.22
CA GLY A 362 7.95 -11.03 22.79
C GLY A 362 6.78 -10.69 21.86
N ASP A 363 5.61 -10.39 22.38
CA ASP A 363 4.47 -9.89 21.61
C ASP A 363 4.70 -8.44 21.18
N LEU A 364 4.08 -8.03 20.06
CA LEU A 364 4.12 -6.64 19.61
C LEU A 364 3.16 -5.79 20.45
N VAL A 365 3.67 -4.67 20.95
CA VAL A 365 2.90 -3.69 21.70
C VAL A 365 2.98 -2.32 21.04
N ALA A 366 1.93 -1.50 21.19
CA ALA A 366 1.94 -0.13 20.73
C ALA A 366 2.64 0.78 21.75
N GLU A 367 3.67 1.48 21.30
CA GLU A 367 4.28 2.61 22.00
C GLU A 367 3.77 3.91 21.37
N LEU A 368 3.26 4.83 22.18
CA LEU A 368 2.69 6.09 21.73
C LEU A 368 3.70 7.23 21.91
N ALA A 369 3.70 8.18 21.00
CA ALA A 369 4.44 9.42 21.15
C ALA A 369 4.05 10.15 22.44
N LYS A 370 5.01 10.80 23.06
CA LYS A 370 4.73 11.70 24.19
C LYS A 370 3.77 12.81 23.72
N PRO A 371 2.83 13.23 24.58
CA PRO A 371 1.93 14.33 24.24
C PRO A 371 2.71 15.58 23.84
N SER A 372 2.50 16.06 22.61
CA SER A 372 3.06 17.30 22.10
C SER A 372 1.94 18.21 21.57
N PRO A 373 2.17 19.53 21.50
CA PRO A 373 1.23 20.45 20.86
C PRO A 373 1.00 20.10 19.39
N SER A 374 -0.18 20.38 18.86
CA SER A 374 -0.50 20.13 17.42
C SER A 374 0.33 20.98 16.44
N GLY A 375 0.99 22.03 16.93
CA GLY A 375 1.94 22.83 16.17
C GLY A 375 3.35 22.24 16.11
N ASP A 376 3.63 21.15 16.84
CA ASP A 376 4.94 20.49 16.84
C ASP A 376 5.04 19.47 15.69
N PRO A 377 5.82 19.75 14.63
CA PRO A 377 6.00 18.82 13.52
C PRO A 377 6.91 17.63 13.85
N PHE A 378 7.75 17.76 14.90
CA PHE A 378 8.76 16.74 15.22
C PHE A 378 8.13 15.46 15.80
N GLY A 379 6.96 15.58 16.43
CA GLY A 379 6.18 14.42 16.89
C GLY A 379 5.76 13.46 15.78
N LEU A 380 5.69 13.93 14.53
CA LEU A 380 5.37 13.11 13.35
C LEU A 380 6.47 12.09 12.99
N LEU A 381 7.70 12.33 13.47
CA LEU A 381 8.84 11.42 13.25
C LEU A 381 8.81 10.19 14.17
N PHE A 382 7.93 10.18 15.18
CA PHE A 382 7.92 9.14 16.21
C PHE A 382 7.55 7.76 15.66
N GLY A 383 6.55 7.68 14.78
CA GLY A 383 6.10 6.39 14.28
C GLY A 383 5.23 6.47 13.02
N PRO A 384 5.05 5.33 12.35
CA PRO A 384 4.42 5.25 11.03
C PRO A 384 2.89 5.16 11.09
N CYS A 385 2.28 5.03 12.26
CA CYS A 385 0.84 4.85 12.44
C CYS A 385 0.28 5.71 13.58
N TYR A 386 -1.03 5.61 13.80
CA TYR A 386 -1.73 6.33 14.85
C TYR A 386 -2.47 5.36 15.78
N ALA A 387 -2.30 5.54 17.07
CA ALA A 387 -3.17 4.94 18.07
C ALA A 387 -4.43 5.82 18.22
N LEU A 388 -5.60 5.21 18.04
CA LEU A 388 -6.90 5.86 18.18
C LEU A 388 -7.38 5.76 19.62
N VAL A 389 -7.11 6.78 20.43
CA VAL A 389 -7.52 6.84 21.84
C VAL A 389 -8.95 7.37 21.94
N PRO A 390 -9.93 6.57 22.40
CA PRO A 390 -11.32 6.99 22.46
C PRO A 390 -11.56 8.20 23.37
N SER A 391 -12.67 8.91 23.13
CA SER A 391 -13.10 10.03 23.95
C SER A 391 -13.25 9.61 25.42
N GLY A 392 -12.68 10.38 26.33
CA GLY A 392 -12.75 10.14 27.77
C GLY A 392 -11.90 8.99 28.30
N GLN A 393 -11.27 8.19 27.43
CA GLN A 393 -10.49 7.02 27.82
C GLN A 393 -9.30 7.39 28.69
N LYS A 394 -9.21 6.79 29.87
CA LYS A 394 -8.05 6.87 30.75
C LYS A 394 -7.06 5.76 30.43
N ARG A 395 -5.75 6.01 30.67
CA ARG A 395 -4.70 5.01 30.41
C ARG A 395 -4.87 3.75 31.27
N GLU A 396 -5.19 3.92 32.53
CA GLU A 396 -5.37 2.84 33.51
C GLU A 396 -6.48 1.85 33.14
N ASP A 397 -7.48 2.30 32.36
CA ASP A 397 -8.63 1.49 31.93
C ASP A 397 -8.44 0.92 30.49
N CYS A 398 -7.24 1.06 29.91
CA CYS A 398 -6.99 0.69 28.52
C CYS A 398 -5.79 -0.27 28.42
N HIS A 399 -6.06 -1.52 28.03
CA HIS A 399 -5.05 -2.57 27.86
C HIS A 399 -4.65 -2.81 26.42
N SER A 400 -5.49 -2.40 25.48
CA SER A 400 -5.23 -2.48 24.03
C SER A 400 -5.75 -1.25 23.32
N ILE A 401 -5.17 -0.94 22.16
CA ILE A 401 -5.52 0.24 21.36
C ILE A 401 -5.74 -0.16 19.90
N GLU A 402 -6.67 0.54 19.25
CA GLU A 402 -6.87 0.43 17.82
C GLU A 402 -5.84 1.29 17.07
N LEU A 403 -5.18 0.70 16.08
CA LEU A 403 -4.25 1.39 15.21
C LEU A 403 -4.91 1.75 13.87
N ALA A 404 -4.69 2.97 13.44
CA ALA A 404 -4.92 3.42 12.06
C ALA A 404 -3.57 3.54 11.35
N GLY A 405 -3.50 3.09 10.10
CA GLY A 405 -2.30 3.24 9.28
C GLY A 405 -2.01 4.70 8.96
N GLY A 406 -0.74 5.08 9.05
CA GLY A 406 -0.21 6.36 8.57
C GLY A 406 0.44 6.21 7.19
N SER A 407 1.23 7.21 6.79
CA SER A 407 1.92 7.27 5.51
C SER A 407 2.87 6.10 5.24
N ARG A 408 3.40 5.49 6.28
CA ARG A 408 4.35 4.36 6.19
C ARG A 408 3.70 3.01 6.46
N GLY A 409 2.37 2.97 6.67
CA GLY A 409 1.68 1.76 7.08
C GLY A 409 2.03 1.36 8.53
N ILE A 410 1.83 0.09 8.86
CA ILE A 410 2.29 -0.48 10.12
C ILE A 410 3.62 -1.18 9.83
N GLU A 411 4.73 -0.48 10.05
CA GLU A 411 6.06 -1.09 9.96
C GLU A 411 6.25 -1.99 11.18
N LEU A 412 6.60 -3.24 10.92
CA LEU A 412 7.07 -4.17 11.96
C LEU A 412 8.54 -3.89 12.22
N PRO A 413 8.99 -4.00 13.47
CA PRO A 413 10.40 -3.79 13.85
C PRO A 413 11.33 -4.81 13.19
#